data_b35730569d1e9d7f4ef927a6ed673105
#
_entry.id   b35730569d1e9d7f4ef927a6ed673105
#
_cell.length_a   1.000
_cell.length_b   1.000
_cell.length_c   1.000
_cell.angle_alpha   90.00
_cell.angle_beta   90.00
_cell.angle_gamma   90.00
#
_symmetry.space_group_name_H-M   'P 1'
#
loop_
_entity.id
_entity.type
_entity.pdbx_description
1 polymer ?
#
loop_
_entity_poly.entity_id
_entity_poly.type
_entity_poly.pdbx_seq_one_letter_code
_entity_poly.pdbx_strand_id
1 'polypeptide(L)'
;MPRSFTALPWLRALALALPLASLSACASPPAPETLFVATALTAPHSFTKGIEGPAVDGDGNIYAVNFARQQTIGKVTPGGQGEVFLTLPGASIANGIRFGSRGQMYLADYIEHTIYVVDPVTRAITIHARDARMTQPNDIAITQDDVLYASDPNWKENTGRVWRIAHDGTVTLALDTMGTANGIEVSPDGKTLYVNESVQRNIWAYDIGADGALSGKRLFQRFDDFGMDGMRVDVDGNLYVTRYSKGTVVKLSPQGKLLREITVPGAKPSNISFGGPDGRTAYVTEVVQGRLLQFRVDRPGLEWQRGQERKVYPLAVPAIK
;
A
#
# COMPACT_ATOMS: atom_id res chain seq x y z
N MET A 1 1.29 -18.47 102.05
CA MET A 1 2.53 -18.74 101.34
C MET A 1 2.36 -18.27 99.92
N PRO A 2 2.88 -17.10 99.51
CA PRO A 2 2.79 -16.72 98.14
C PRO A 2 4.12 -16.96 97.39
N ARG A 3 4.02 -17.39 96.19
CA ARG A 3 5.13 -17.65 95.28
C ARG A 3 5.39 -16.39 94.43
N SER A 4 6.62 -15.95 94.47
CA SER A 4 7.15 -14.80 93.70
C SER A 4 7.30 -15.17 92.22
N PHE A 5 6.82 -14.35 91.31
CA PHE A 5 7.09 -14.39 89.89
C PHE A 5 8.14 -13.36 89.54
N THR A 6 9.28 -13.81 89.02
CA THR A 6 10.36 -12.99 88.51
C THR A 6 10.05 -12.62 87.02
N ALA A 7 10.16 -11.33 86.69
CA ALA A 7 9.95 -10.78 85.38
C ALA A 7 11.26 -10.87 84.55
N LEU A 8 11.14 -11.39 83.27
CA LEU A 8 12.19 -11.38 82.28
C LEU A 8 12.25 -10.02 81.54
N PRO A 9 13.45 -9.52 81.20
CA PRO A 9 13.57 -8.25 80.44
C PRO A 9 13.36 -8.42 78.95
N TRP A 10 12.70 -7.46 78.36
CA TRP A 10 12.40 -7.32 76.94
C TRP A 10 13.67 -6.92 76.16
N LEU A 11 14.11 -7.79 75.23
CA LEU A 11 15.09 -7.48 74.19
C LEU A 11 14.44 -6.65 73.13
N ARG A 12 14.85 -5.40 72.99
CA ARG A 12 14.50 -4.56 71.85
C ARG A 12 15.39 -4.91 70.66
N ALA A 13 14.79 -5.51 69.61
CA ALA A 13 15.44 -5.69 68.33
C ALA A 13 15.48 -4.36 67.58
N LEU A 14 16.66 -3.84 67.29
CA LEU A 14 16.91 -2.69 66.43
C LEU A 14 16.84 -3.18 64.97
N ALA A 15 15.77 -2.84 64.27
CA ALA A 15 15.68 -3.08 62.80
C ALA A 15 16.48 -1.99 62.06
N LEU A 16 17.63 -2.35 61.49
CA LEU A 16 18.34 -1.50 60.55
C LEU A 16 17.57 -1.48 59.21
N ALA A 17 16.92 -0.39 58.90
CA ALA A 17 16.37 -0.13 57.56
C ALA A 17 17.52 0.34 56.65
N LEU A 18 17.94 -0.51 55.72
CA LEU A 18 18.81 -0.15 54.59
C LEU A 18 17.99 0.58 53.53
N PRO A 19 18.40 1.77 53.06
CA PRO A 19 17.72 2.43 51.98
C PRO A 19 17.99 1.66 50.67
N LEU A 20 16.95 1.14 50.02
CA LEU A 20 17.02 0.69 48.62
C LEU A 20 17.26 1.91 47.73
N ALA A 21 18.50 2.09 47.30
CA ALA A 21 18.80 3.02 46.23
C ALA A 21 18.22 2.46 44.90
N SER A 22 17.11 3.03 44.45
CA SER A 22 16.57 2.75 43.10
C SER A 22 17.54 3.31 42.06
N LEU A 23 18.29 2.44 41.42
CA LEU A 23 19.05 2.74 40.19
C LEU A 23 18.03 3.06 39.09
N SER A 24 17.69 4.32 38.88
CA SER A 24 17.03 4.77 37.64
C SER A 24 18.02 4.56 36.49
N ALA A 25 17.85 3.47 35.76
CA ALA A 25 18.54 3.29 34.47
C ALA A 25 18.06 4.40 33.53
N CYS A 26 18.89 5.41 33.31
CA CYS A 26 18.69 6.37 32.24
C CYS A 26 18.75 5.58 30.92
N ALA A 27 17.59 5.25 30.32
CA ALA A 27 17.53 4.72 28.97
C ALA A 27 18.16 5.76 28.03
N SER A 28 19.18 5.36 27.31
CA SER A 28 19.77 6.22 26.28
C SER A 28 18.67 6.61 25.29
N PRO A 29 18.63 7.85 24.80
CA PRO A 29 17.66 8.24 23.77
C PRO A 29 17.80 7.31 22.57
N PRO A 30 16.69 6.89 21.94
CA PRO A 30 16.75 6.04 20.75
C PRO A 30 17.61 6.71 19.68
N ALA A 31 18.40 5.90 18.96
CA ALA A 31 19.19 6.40 17.84
C ALA A 31 18.27 7.10 16.82
N PRO A 32 18.74 8.19 16.19
CA PRO A 32 17.93 8.90 15.19
C PRO A 32 17.50 7.93 14.08
N GLU A 33 16.22 7.97 13.73
CA GLU A 33 15.63 7.11 12.71
C GLU A 33 16.25 7.44 11.33
N THR A 34 16.71 6.41 10.63
CA THR A 34 17.24 6.57 9.26
C THR A 34 16.09 6.56 8.27
N LEU A 35 15.79 7.73 7.68
CA LEU A 35 14.73 7.89 6.68
C LEU A 35 15.28 7.76 5.26
N PHE A 36 14.43 7.24 4.34
CA PHE A 36 14.67 7.21 2.89
C PHE A 36 15.88 6.38 2.45
N VAL A 37 16.27 5.40 3.25
CA VAL A 37 17.31 4.42 2.90
C VAL A 37 16.64 3.07 2.66
N ALA A 38 16.61 2.64 1.40
CA ALA A 38 15.90 1.43 0.99
C ALA A 38 16.76 0.17 1.20
N THR A 39 16.12 -0.87 1.71
CA THR A 39 16.69 -2.20 1.92
C THR A 39 15.76 -3.29 1.38
N ALA A 40 16.27 -4.50 1.18
CA ALA A 40 15.44 -5.64 0.83
C ALA A 40 14.63 -6.09 2.03
N LEU A 41 13.34 -6.38 1.81
CA LEU A 41 12.46 -7.03 2.79
C LEU A 41 12.42 -8.55 2.56
N THR A 42 12.23 -8.98 1.31
CA THR A 42 12.20 -10.41 0.95
C THR A 42 13.47 -10.82 0.22
N ALA A 43 13.73 -12.13 0.19
CA ALA A 43 14.80 -12.69 -0.61
C ALA A 43 14.59 -12.42 -2.12
N PRO A 44 15.66 -12.35 -2.91
CA PRO A 44 15.52 -12.31 -4.37
C PRO A 44 14.72 -13.52 -4.88
N HIS A 45 13.94 -13.30 -5.93
CA HIS A 45 13.13 -14.32 -6.61
C HIS A 45 12.01 -14.93 -5.74
N SER A 46 11.63 -14.26 -4.64
CA SER A 46 10.39 -14.60 -3.90
C SER A 46 9.15 -14.39 -4.77
N PHE A 47 9.23 -13.48 -5.73
CA PHE A 47 8.21 -13.20 -6.72
C PHE A 47 8.76 -13.38 -8.14
N THR A 48 7.87 -13.54 -9.11
CA THR A 48 8.25 -13.51 -10.53
C THR A 48 8.60 -12.08 -10.97
N LYS A 49 9.10 -11.92 -12.21
CA LYS A 49 9.35 -10.61 -12.82
C LYS A 49 8.08 -9.79 -13.10
N GLY A 50 6.91 -10.33 -12.78
CA GLY A 50 5.63 -9.62 -12.82
C GLY A 50 5.17 -9.17 -11.45
N ILE A 51 6.06 -9.00 -10.48
CA ILE A 51 5.73 -8.46 -9.15
C ILE A 51 5.16 -7.05 -9.28
N GLU A 52 3.97 -6.83 -8.69
CA GLU A 52 3.20 -5.59 -8.75
C GLU A 52 2.23 -5.48 -7.58
N GLY A 53 1.50 -4.35 -7.53
CA GLY A 53 0.33 -4.13 -6.71
C GLY A 53 0.56 -4.32 -5.22
N PRO A 54 1.57 -3.70 -4.59
CA PRO A 54 1.74 -3.84 -3.14
C PRO A 54 0.58 -3.16 -2.41
N ALA A 55 0.04 -3.85 -1.40
CA ALA A 55 -0.97 -3.32 -0.49
C ALA A 55 -0.75 -3.88 0.92
N VAL A 56 -1.17 -3.17 1.95
CA VAL A 56 -0.93 -3.56 3.35
C VAL A 56 -2.26 -3.68 4.08
N ASP A 57 -2.46 -4.79 4.81
CA ASP A 57 -3.65 -4.98 5.65
C ASP A 57 -3.52 -4.30 7.03
N GLY A 58 -4.60 -4.35 7.82
CA GLY A 58 -4.62 -3.78 9.17
C GLY A 58 -3.66 -4.44 10.18
N ASP A 59 -3.23 -5.66 9.89
CA ASP A 59 -2.28 -6.43 10.71
C ASP A 59 -0.82 -6.17 10.29
N GLY A 60 -0.60 -5.37 9.24
CA GLY A 60 0.71 -5.00 8.71
C GLY A 60 1.30 -6.02 7.73
N ASN A 61 0.53 -7.02 7.28
CA ASN A 61 1.00 -7.92 6.23
C ASN A 61 0.94 -7.23 4.86
N ILE A 62 1.95 -7.50 4.05
CA ILE A 62 2.10 -6.94 2.72
C ILE A 62 1.61 -7.96 1.69
N TYR A 63 0.73 -7.53 0.81
CA TYR A 63 0.26 -8.33 -0.32
C TYR A 63 0.89 -7.79 -1.60
N ALA A 64 1.25 -8.69 -2.51
CA ALA A 64 1.70 -8.34 -3.86
C ALA A 64 1.41 -9.49 -4.82
N VAL A 65 1.31 -9.18 -6.11
CA VAL A 65 0.96 -10.18 -7.13
C VAL A 65 2.17 -11.02 -7.52
N ASN A 66 1.90 -12.25 -7.99
CA ASN A 66 2.86 -13.16 -8.60
C ASN A 66 3.96 -13.69 -7.67
N PHE A 67 3.60 -13.99 -6.40
CA PHE A 67 4.48 -14.67 -5.45
C PHE A 67 4.77 -16.10 -5.90
N ALA A 68 6.04 -16.49 -5.91
CA ALA A 68 6.56 -17.80 -6.35
C ALA A 68 6.26 -18.16 -7.81
N ARG A 69 5.07 -17.86 -8.30
CA ARG A 69 4.60 -18.08 -9.69
C ARG A 69 3.56 -17.05 -10.10
N GLN A 70 3.30 -16.93 -11.39
CA GLN A 70 2.19 -16.11 -11.88
C GLN A 70 0.82 -16.61 -11.39
N GLN A 71 -0.21 -15.79 -11.51
CA GLN A 71 -1.59 -16.06 -11.08
C GLN A 71 -1.78 -16.15 -9.55
N THR A 72 -0.79 -15.76 -8.76
CA THR A 72 -0.91 -15.80 -7.30
C THR A 72 -0.90 -14.41 -6.70
N ILE A 73 -1.52 -14.29 -5.54
CA ILE A 73 -1.29 -13.18 -4.60
C ILE A 73 -0.44 -13.74 -3.46
N GLY A 74 0.68 -13.09 -3.20
CA GLY A 74 1.50 -13.39 -2.03
C GLY A 74 1.05 -12.61 -0.83
N LYS A 75 1.25 -13.18 0.36
CA LYS A 75 1.17 -12.49 1.66
C LYS A 75 2.53 -12.58 2.32
N VAL A 76 3.07 -11.43 2.69
CA VAL A 76 4.39 -11.31 3.32
C VAL A 76 4.21 -10.65 4.68
N THR A 77 4.78 -11.25 5.72
CA THR A 77 4.78 -10.66 7.06
C THR A 77 5.70 -9.44 7.13
N PRO A 78 5.57 -8.54 8.14
CA PRO A 78 6.52 -7.45 8.36
C PRO A 78 7.98 -7.90 8.49
N GLY A 79 8.21 -9.16 8.88
CA GLY A 79 9.54 -9.78 8.96
C GLY A 79 10.05 -10.37 7.65
N GLY A 80 9.33 -10.22 6.54
CA GLY A 80 9.75 -10.67 5.21
C GLY A 80 9.47 -12.15 4.89
N GLN A 81 8.73 -12.87 5.74
CA GLN A 81 8.30 -14.24 5.48
C GLN A 81 7.07 -14.23 4.57
N GLY A 82 7.15 -14.90 3.43
CA GLY A 82 6.10 -14.92 2.42
C GLY A 82 5.45 -16.29 2.22
N GLU A 83 4.18 -16.27 1.83
CA GLU A 83 3.40 -17.44 1.42
C GLU A 83 2.48 -17.09 0.24
N VAL A 84 2.01 -18.11 -0.48
CA VAL A 84 0.91 -17.95 -1.43
C VAL A 84 -0.38 -17.73 -0.64
N PHE A 85 -0.94 -16.53 -0.72
CA PHE A 85 -2.21 -16.21 -0.07
C PHE A 85 -3.40 -16.81 -0.82
N LEU A 86 -3.46 -16.61 -2.14
CA LEU A 86 -4.47 -17.21 -3.01
C LEU A 86 -3.94 -17.40 -4.45
N THR A 87 -4.64 -18.23 -5.21
CA THR A 87 -4.45 -18.39 -6.65
C THR A 87 -5.68 -17.88 -7.36
N LEU A 88 -5.47 -17.06 -8.39
CA LEU A 88 -6.54 -16.49 -9.19
C LEU A 88 -7.17 -17.55 -10.12
N PRO A 89 -8.46 -17.42 -10.47
CA PRO A 89 -9.15 -18.37 -11.33
C PRO A 89 -8.73 -18.23 -12.80
N GLY A 90 -8.92 -19.31 -13.58
CA GLY A 90 -8.72 -19.30 -15.02
C GLY A 90 -7.32 -18.91 -15.45
N ALA A 91 -7.21 -17.96 -16.36
CA ALA A 91 -5.94 -17.39 -16.84
C ALA A 91 -5.58 -16.07 -16.15
N SER A 92 -6.35 -15.65 -15.18
CA SER A 92 -6.23 -14.34 -14.52
C SER A 92 -4.84 -14.06 -13.94
N ILE A 93 -4.31 -12.89 -14.21
CA ILE A 93 -3.09 -12.36 -13.60
C ILE A 93 -3.41 -10.94 -13.14
N ALA A 94 -3.44 -10.73 -11.83
CA ALA A 94 -3.65 -9.40 -11.27
C ALA A 94 -2.40 -8.53 -11.40
N ASN A 95 -2.62 -7.22 -11.37
CA ASN A 95 -1.57 -6.19 -11.33
C ASN A 95 -1.76 -5.27 -10.10
N GLY A 96 -2.80 -4.47 -10.04
CA GLY A 96 -3.07 -3.58 -8.91
C GLY A 96 -3.86 -4.25 -7.78
N ILE A 97 -3.54 -3.91 -6.53
CA ILE A 97 -4.29 -4.31 -5.33
C ILE A 97 -4.68 -3.07 -4.52
N ARG A 98 -5.91 -3.01 -4.02
CA ARG A 98 -6.39 -2.02 -3.05
C ARG A 98 -7.29 -2.67 -2.01
N PHE A 99 -7.19 -2.19 -0.77
CA PHE A 99 -8.15 -2.53 0.27
C PHE A 99 -9.27 -1.49 0.32
N GLY A 100 -10.51 -1.95 0.29
CA GLY A 100 -11.70 -1.11 0.47
C GLY A 100 -12.01 -0.79 1.92
N SER A 101 -13.05 -0.01 2.15
CA SER A 101 -13.45 0.53 3.46
C SER A 101 -13.82 -0.54 4.50
N ARG A 102 -14.21 -1.74 4.07
CA ARG A 102 -14.57 -2.88 4.92
C ARG A 102 -13.46 -3.93 5.01
N GLY A 103 -12.26 -3.65 4.48
CA GLY A 103 -11.14 -4.57 4.46
C GLY A 103 -11.16 -5.57 3.30
N GLN A 104 -12.16 -5.53 2.41
CA GLN A 104 -12.16 -6.33 1.17
C GLN A 104 -11.01 -5.89 0.25
N MET A 105 -10.47 -6.83 -0.51
CA MET A 105 -9.36 -6.59 -1.41
C MET A 105 -9.87 -6.53 -2.85
N TYR A 106 -9.61 -5.43 -3.55
CA TYR A 106 -9.87 -5.30 -4.99
C TYR A 106 -8.61 -5.61 -5.77
N LEU A 107 -8.75 -6.35 -6.87
CA LEU A 107 -7.65 -6.76 -7.75
C LEU A 107 -7.99 -6.35 -9.19
N ALA A 108 -7.09 -5.63 -9.84
CA ALA A 108 -7.16 -5.39 -11.29
C ALA A 108 -6.50 -6.55 -12.02
N ASP A 109 -7.26 -7.25 -12.84
CA ASP A 109 -6.78 -8.36 -13.68
C ASP A 109 -6.66 -7.92 -15.13
N TYR A 110 -5.43 -7.91 -15.63
CA TYR A 110 -5.13 -7.44 -16.98
C TYR A 110 -5.27 -8.51 -18.08
N ILE A 111 -5.54 -9.78 -17.71
CA ILE A 111 -5.74 -10.87 -18.70
C ILE A 111 -7.21 -11.08 -18.98
N GLU A 112 -8.06 -11.14 -17.96
CA GLU A 112 -9.50 -11.40 -18.10
C GLU A 112 -10.34 -10.11 -18.07
N HIS A 113 -9.69 -8.93 -18.12
CA HIS A 113 -10.33 -7.59 -18.15
C HIS A 113 -11.32 -7.39 -17.00
N THR A 114 -10.92 -7.78 -15.79
CA THR A 114 -11.82 -7.95 -14.65
C THR A 114 -11.28 -7.22 -13.42
N ILE A 115 -12.17 -6.62 -12.65
CA ILE A 115 -11.88 -6.21 -11.28
C ILE A 115 -12.51 -7.25 -10.36
N TYR A 116 -11.68 -7.97 -9.65
CA TYR A 116 -12.13 -8.90 -8.60
C TYR A 116 -12.28 -8.21 -7.26
N VAL A 117 -13.17 -8.74 -6.43
CA VAL A 117 -13.17 -8.48 -5.00
C VAL A 117 -12.93 -9.79 -4.26
N VAL A 118 -12.04 -9.74 -3.28
CA VAL A 118 -11.64 -10.86 -2.44
C VAL A 118 -11.99 -10.55 -0.99
N ASP A 119 -12.61 -11.50 -0.33
CA ASP A 119 -12.72 -11.51 1.13
C ASP A 119 -11.40 -12.06 1.70
N PRO A 120 -10.59 -11.26 2.41
CA PRO A 120 -9.29 -11.72 2.87
C PRO A 120 -9.35 -12.76 4.00
N VAL A 121 -10.49 -12.90 4.67
CA VAL A 121 -10.69 -13.90 5.74
C VAL A 121 -11.03 -15.26 5.15
N THR A 122 -12.04 -15.31 4.28
CA THR A 122 -12.51 -16.56 3.66
C THR A 122 -11.72 -16.92 2.40
N ARG A 123 -10.99 -15.97 1.83
CA ARG A 123 -10.28 -16.03 0.52
C ARG A 123 -11.25 -16.25 -0.66
N ALA A 124 -12.54 -16.00 -0.47
CA ALA A 124 -13.52 -16.07 -1.54
C ALA A 124 -13.26 -14.95 -2.57
N ILE A 125 -13.24 -15.33 -3.84
CA ILE A 125 -13.02 -14.42 -4.98
C ILE A 125 -14.35 -14.28 -5.72
N THR A 126 -14.76 -13.04 -5.98
CA THR A 126 -15.92 -12.74 -6.82
C THR A 126 -15.60 -11.66 -7.84
N ILE A 127 -16.32 -11.64 -8.96
CA ILE A 127 -16.20 -10.54 -9.92
C ILE A 127 -16.94 -9.35 -9.36
N HIS A 128 -16.21 -8.24 -9.17
CA HIS A 128 -16.81 -6.95 -8.82
C HIS A 128 -17.28 -6.21 -10.06
N ALA A 129 -16.43 -6.17 -11.10
CA ALA A 129 -16.74 -5.51 -12.36
C ALA A 129 -16.00 -6.19 -13.51
N ARG A 130 -16.60 -6.15 -14.70
CA ARG A 130 -15.99 -6.60 -15.97
C ARG A 130 -16.53 -5.77 -17.11
N ASP A 131 -15.64 -5.37 -18.02
CA ASP A 131 -16.04 -4.72 -19.27
C ASP A 131 -15.09 -5.16 -20.41
N ALA A 132 -15.64 -5.70 -21.48
CA ALA A 132 -14.87 -6.19 -22.62
C ALA A 132 -14.11 -5.08 -23.39
N ARG A 133 -14.41 -3.81 -23.11
CA ARG A 133 -13.70 -2.66 -23.67
C ARG A 133 -12.40 -2.33 -22.92
N MET A 134 -12.21 -2.86 -21.71
CA MET A 134 -10.94 -2.77 -20.99
C MET A 134 -9.87 -3.52 -21.78
N THR A 135 -8.67 -2.95 -21.86
CA THR A 135 -7.52 -3.55 -22.55
C THR A 135 -6.67 -4.35 -21.57
N GLN A 136 -6.21 -3.69 -20.52
CA GLN A 136 -5.33 -4.26 -19.48
C GLN A 136 -5.52 -3.48 -18.18
N PRO A 137 -6.63 -3.64 -17.42
CA PRO A 137 -6.77 -2.99 -16.12
C PRO A 137 -5.52 -3.20 -15.29
N ASN A 138 -4.82 -2.09 -14.98
CA ASN A 138 -3.46 -2.13 -14.44
C ASN A 138 -3.41 -1.77 -12.96
N ASP A 139 -3.43 -0.49 -12.60
CA ASP A 139 -3.46 -0.04 -11.22
C ASP A 139 -4.85 0.53 -10.86
N ILE A 140 -5.13 0.61 -9.56
CA ILE A 140 -6.42 1.06 -9.03
C ILE A 140 -6.17 2.18 -8.03
N ALA A 141 -6.90 3.29 -8.15
CA ALA A 141 -7.12 4.23 -7.07
C ALA A 141 -8.50 3.98 -6.45
N ILE A 142 -8.64 4.24 -5.16
CA ILE A 142 -9.89 4.03 -4.42
C ILE A 142 -10.26 5.26 -3.59
N THR A 143 -11.51 5.69 -3.71
CA THR A 143 -12.07 6.75 -2.88
C THR A 143 -12.47 6.22 -1.50
N GLN A 144 -12.85 7.11 -0.59
CA GLN A 144 -13.26 6.72 0.77
C GLN A 144 -14.58 5.92 0.79
N ASP A 145 -15.42 6.10 -0.23
CA ASP A 145 -16.70 5.41 -0.43
C ASP A 145 -16.61 4.22 -1.41
N ASP A 146 -15.39 3.67 -1.59
CA ASP A 146 -15.11 2.50 -2.43
C ASP A 146 -15.45 2.65 -3.92
N VAL A 147 -15.49 3.86 -4.46
CA VAL A 147 -15.47 4.06 -5.90
C VAL A 147 -14.04 3.86 -6.40
N LEU A 148 -13.86 3.04 -7.44
CA LEU A 148 -12.55 2.75 -8.01
C LEU A 148 -12.35 3.55 -9.29
N TYR A 149 -11.09 3.95 -9.51
CA TYR A 149 -10.59 4.39 -10.81
C TYR A 149 -9.47 3.45 -11.23
N ALA A 150 -9.64 2.77 -12.37
CA ALA A 150 -8.66 1.82 -12.88
C ALA A 150 -7.97 2.42 -14.11
N SER A 151 -6.65 2.43 -14.10
CA SER A 151 -5.85 2.74 -15.28
C SER A 151 -5.85 1.54 -16.23
N ASP A 152 -5.88 1.80 -17.53
CA ASP A 152 -5.99 0.78 -18.58
C ASP A 152 -5.09 1.14 -19.75
N PRO A 153 -3.79 0.79 -19.68
CA PRO A 153 -2.85 1.06 -20.75
C PRO A 153 -3.06 0.14 -21.97
N ASN A 154 -2.80 0.69 -23.15
CA ASN A 154 -2.51 -0.07 -24.36
C ASN A 154 -1.04 0.15 -24.72
N TRP A 155 -0.19 -0.74 -24.27
CA TRP A 155 1.26 -0.64 -24.45
C TRP A 155 1.67 -0.67 -25.91
N LYS A 156 0.94 -1.39 -26.76
CA LYS A 156 1.24 -1.52 -28.17
C LYS A 156 1.03 -0.21 -28.93
N GLU A 157 -0.04 0.50 -28.60
CA GLU A 157 -0.44 1.74 -29.26
C GLU A 157 0.10 3.00 -28.53
N ASN A 158 0.74 2.83 -27.35
CA ASN A 158 1.16 3.91 -26.45
C ASN A 158 -0.01 4.83 -26.07
N THR A 159 -1.20 4.28 -25.88
CA THR A 159 -2.42 4.96 -25.44
C THR A 159 -2.93 4.37 -24.13
N GLY A 160 -4.00 4.91 -23.60
CA GLY A 160 -4.63 4.40 -22.39
C GLY A 160 -5.96 5.06 -22.09
N ARG A 161 -6.63 4.49 -21.11
CA ARG A 161 -7.93 4.92 -20.61
C ARG A 161 -7.92 4.93 -19.09
N VAL A 162 -8.95 5.55 -18.53
CA VAL A 162 -9.28 5.39 -17.11
C VAL A 162 -10.75 5.01 -17.03
N TRP A 163 -11.02 3.95 -16.27
CA TRP A 163 -12.37 3.48 -15.99
C TRP A 163 -12.76 3.85 -14.57
N ARG A 164 -14.00 4.32 -14.39
CA ARG A 164 -14.62 4.48 -13.08
C ARG A 164 -15.51 3.27 -12.83
N ILE A 165 -15.32 2.64 -11.69
CA ILE A 165 -16.13 1.52 -11.23
C ILE A 165 -16.87 1.97 -9.97
N ALA A 166 -18.19 2.04 -10.04
CA ALA A 166 -19.03 2.41 -8.92
C ALA A 166 -19.07 1.28 -7.86
N HIS A 167 -19.53 1.60 -6.67
CA HIS A 167 -19.64 0.66 -5.56
C HIS A 167 -20.48 -0.60 -5.90
N ASP A 168 -21.47 -0.47 -6.80
CA ASP A 168 -22.30 -1.58 -7.28
C ASP A 168 -21.69 -2.38 -8.44
N GLY A 169 -20.44 -2.05 -8.85
CA GLY A 169 -19.73 -2.68 -9.96
C GLY A 169 -20.05 -2.09 -11.33
N THR A 170 -20.89 -1.04 -11.42
CA THR A 170 -21.15 -0.36 -12.70
C THR A 170 -19.89 0.29 -13.24
N VAL A 171 -19.52 -0.05 -14.49
CA VAL A 171 -18.34 0.45 -15.18
C VAL A 171 -18.68 1.60 -16.11
N THR A 172 -17.97 2.71 -15.99
CA THR A 172 -18.07 3.85 -16.91
C THR A 172 -16.68 4.28 -17.39
N LEU A 173 -16.59 4.69 -18.67
CA LEU A 173 -15.34 5.26 -19.21
C LEU A 173 -15.18 6.68 -18.68
N ALA A 174 -14.16 6.89 -17.84
CA ALA A 174 -13.89 8.20 -17.24
C ALA A 174 -12.97 9.07 -18.12
N LEU A 175 -11.94 8.47 -18.73
CA LEU A 175 -11.03 9.14 -19.67
C LEU A 175 -10.72 8.20 -20.83
N ASP A 176 -10.84 8.71 -22.07
CA ASP A 176 -10.63 7.92 -23.31
C ASP A 176 -9.33 8.29 -24.04
N THR A 177 -8.75 9.43 -23.79
CA THR A 177 -7.61 9.96 -24.55
C THR A 177 -6.42 10.23 -23.65
N MET A 178 -5.76 9.15 -23.22
CA MET A 178 -4.51 9.24 -22.48
C MET A 178 -3.36 8.61 -23.28
N GLY A 179 -2.15 8.95 -22.89
CA GLY A 179 -0.98 8.13 -23.18
C GLY A 179 -1.03 6.82 -22.42
N THR A 180 0.10 6.19 -22.20
CA THR A 180 0.19 4.89 -21.52
C THR A 180 -0.14 5.04 -20.03
N ALA A 181 -1.44 5.09 -19.71
CA ALA A 181 -1.94 5.26 -18.34
C ALA A 181 -1.48 4.10 -17.45
N ASN A 182 -0.85 4.40 -16.31
CA ASN A 182 -0.31 3.40 -15.40
C ASN A 182 -0.65 3.77 -13.93
N GLY A 183 0.32 4.18 -13.11
CA GLY A 183 0.06 4.54 -11.74
C GLY A 183 -1.09 5.55 -11.61
N ILE A 184 -1.98 5.31 -10.65
CA ILE A 184 -3.18 6.10 -10.42
C ILE A 184 -3.45 6.24 -8.93
N GLU A 185 -3.83 7.44 -8.46
CA GLU A 185 -4.07 7.68 -7.05
C GLU A 185 -5.05 8.85 -6.81
N VAL A 186 -5.81 8.78 -5.71
CA VAL A 186 -6.74 9.83 -5.27
C VAL A 186 -6.13 10.62 -4.13
N SER A 187 -6.23 11.95 -4.19
CA SER A 187 -5.78 12.86 -3.13
C SER A 187 -6.46 12.56 -1.78
N PRO A 188 -5.87 12.97 -0.62
CA PRO A 188 -6.48 12.72 0.69
C PRO A 188 -7.89 13.29 0.86
N ASP A 189 -8.20 14.42 0.25
CA ASP A 189 -9.51 15.06 0.29
C ASP A 189 -10.53 14.46 -0.70
N GLY A 190 -10.11 13.47 -1.50
CA GLY A 190 -10.95 12.79 -2.48
C GLY A 190 -11.31 13.62 -3.71
N LYS A 191 -10.72 14.80 -3.90
CA LYS A 191 -11.13 15.76 -4.95
C LYS A 191 -10.22 15.77 -6.17
N THR A 192 -9.07 15.12 -6.12
CA THR A 192 -8.12 15.07 -7.23
C THR A 192 -7.74 13.63 -7.54
N LEU A 193 -7.81 13.26 -8.82
CA LEU A 193 -7.24 12.02 -9.34
C LEU A 193 -5.91 12.35 -10.03
N TYR A 194 -4.86 11.68 -9.61
CA TYR A 194 -3.56 11.68 -10.28
C TYR A 194 -3.46 10.45 -11.17
N VAL A 195 -3.01 10.62 -12.41
CA VAL A 195 -2.74 9.51 -13.35
C VAL A 195 -1.41 9.78 -14.05
N ASN A 196 -0.49 8.85 -14.02
CA ASN A 196 0.71 8.97 -14.82
C ASN A 196 0.61 8.26 -16.17
N GLU A 197 1.38 8.76 -17.13
CA GLU A 197 1.61 8.19 -18.45
C GLU A 197 3.07 7.73 -18.52
N SER A 198 3.30 6.41 -18.44
CA SER A 198 4.65 5.84 -18.32
C SER A 198 5.58 6.23 -19.48
N VAL A 199 5.11 6.10 -20.73
CA VAL A 199 5.92 6.36 -21.92
C VAL A 199 6.07 7.87 -22.16
N GLN A 200 4.99 8.64 -21.97
CA GLN A 200 4.98 10.09 -22.16
C GLN A 200 5.64 10.84 -20.99
N ARG A 201 5.80 10.19 -19.85
CA ARG A 201 6.47 10.70 -18.65
C ARG A 201 5.79 11.91 -18.03
N ASN A 202 4.47 12.00 -18.17
CA ASN A 202 3.63 13.02 -17.55
C ASN A 202 2.88 12.43 -16.36
N ILE A 203 2.65 13.25 -15.33
CA ILE A 203 1.62 13.02 -14.31
C ILE A 203 0.56 14.10 -14.51
N TRP A 204 -0.66 13.65 -14.73
CA TRP A 204 -1.82 14.51 -14.86
C TRP A 204 -2.62 14.53 -13.57
N ALA A 205 -3.21 15.66 -13.25
CA ALA A 205 -4.21 15.81 -12.20
C ALA A 205 -5.55 16.18 -12.82
N TYR A 206 -6.61 15.58 -12.29
CA TYR A 206 -8.00 15.83 -12.69
C TYR A 206 -8.83 16.14 -11.46
N ASP A 207 -9.79 17.03 -11.57
CA ASP A 207 -10.78 17.28 -10.53
C ASP A 207 -11.84 16.17 -10.56
N ILE A 208 -12.19 15.62 -9.40
CA ILE A 208 -13.26 14.63 -9.22
C ILE A 208 -14.53 15.40 -8.82
N GLY A 209 -15.54 15.38 -9.68
CA GLY A 209 -16.85 15.95 -9.39
C GLY A 209 -17.65 15.14 -8.36
N ALA A 210 -18.73 15.70 -7.86
CA ALA A 210 -19.60 15.01 -6.88
C ALA A 210 -20.25 13.73 -7.45
N ASP A 211 -20.39 13.64 -8.75
CA ASP A 211 -20.86 12.46 -9.49
C ASP A 211 -19.71 11.48 -9.86
N GLY A 212 -18.48 11.83 -9.50
CA GLY A 212 -17.26 11.09 -9.85
C GLY A 212 -16.76 11.32 -11.27
N ALA A 213 -17.34 12.27 -12.03
CA ALA A 213 -16.83 12.67 -13.34
C ALA A 213 -15.51 13.42 -13.21
N LEU A 214 -14.61 13.21 -14.17
CA LEU A 214 -13.29 13.84 -14.19
C LEU A 214 -13.29 15.07 -15.10
N SER A 215 -12.68 16.15 -14.61
CA SER A 215 -12.56 17.41 -15.33
C SER A 215 -11.26 18.14 -14.98
N GLY A 216 -11.04 19.33 -15.51
CA GLY A 216 -9.93 20.20 -15.08
C GLY A 216 -8.53 19.59 -15.31
N LYS A 217 -8.32 18.84 -16.42
CA LYS A 217 -7.03 18.24 -16.74
C LYS A 217 -5.90 19.28 -16.65
N ARG A 218 -4.89 19.01 -15.83
CA ARG A 218 -3.70 19.84 -15.67
C ARG A 218 -2.46 19.00 -15.50
N LEU A 219 -1.34 19.49 -16.06
CA LEU A 219 -0.04 18.85 -15.86
C LEU A 219 0.38 19.06 -14.40
N PHE A 220 0.58 17.95 -13.68
CA PHE A 220 1.05 17.97 -12.29
C PHE A 220 2.58 17.92 -12.22
N GLN A 221 3.20 17.01 -12.99
CA GLN A 221 4.66 16.90 -13.12
C GLN A 221 5.02 16.24 -14.45
N ARG A 222 6.21 16.55 -14.95
CA ARG A 222 6.82 15.91 -16.12
C ARG A 222 8.28 15.58 -15.83
N PHE A 223 8.72 14.43 -16.32
CA PHE A 223 10.11 14.03 -16.26
C PHE A 223 10.72 13.93 -17.66
N ASP A 224 11.98 14.32 -17.79
CA ASP A 224 12.70 14.29 -19.09
C ASP A 224 13.30 12.90 -19.35
N ASP A 225 13.50 12.10 -18.29
CA ASP A 225 14.16 10.80 -18.34
C ASP A 225 13.21 9.69 -17.80
N PHE A 226 13.46 8.46 -18.14
CA PHE A 226 12.82 7.24 -17.64
C PHE A 226 11.29 7.30 -17.43
N GLY A 227 10.64 6.14 -17.45
CA GLY A 227 9.20 6.01 -17.20
C GLY A 227 8.84 6.13 -15.72
N MET A 228 7.54 6.12 -15.50
CA MET A 228 6.91 6.00 -14.19
C MET A 228 6.05 4.76 -14.16
N ASP A 229 5.79 4.23 -12.96
CA ASP A 229 4.94 3.10 -12.74
C ASP A 229 3.95 3.41 -11.60
N GLY A 230 3.78 2.59 -10.60
CA GLY A 230 2.82 2.82 -9.54
C GLY A 230 3.11 4.04 -8.66
N MET A 231 2.10 4.53 -7.97
CA MET A 231 2.21 5.68 -7.07
C MET A 231 1.20 5.64 -5.93
N ARG A 232 1.54 6.31 -4.79
CA ARG A 232 0.71 6.44 -3.58
C ARG A 232 0.91 7.81 -2.94
N VAL A 233 -0.08 8.27 -2.18
CA VAL A 233 0.01 9.50 -1.40
C VAL A 233 0.23 9.23 0.10
N ASP A 234 0.95 10.14 0.76
CA ASP A 234 0.96 10.24 2.21
C ASP A 234 -0.22 11.08 2.73
N VAL A 235 -0.37 11.15 4.05
CA VAL A 235 -1.48 11.88 4.71
C VAL A 235 -1.46 13.39 4.44
N ASP A 236 -0.31 13.96 4.09
CA ASP A 236 -0.17 15.38 3.73
C ASP A 236 -0.41 15.63 2.22
N GLY A 237 -0.70 14.57 1.46
CA GLY A 237 -0.93 14.65 0.01
C GLY A 237 0.35 14.67 -0.82
N ASN A 238 1.51 14.37 -0.24
CA ASN A 238 2.70 14.18 -1.05
C ASN A 238 2.60 12.88 -1.84
N LEU A 239 2.86 12.94 -3.14
CA LEU A 239 2.77 11.81 -4.04
C LEU A 239 4.14 11.13 -4.18
N TYR A 240 4.19 9.84 -3.87
CA TYR A 240 5.35 8.98 -4.10
C TYR A 240 5.14 8.22 -5.40
N VAL A 241 6.12 8.28 -6.30
CA VAL A 241 6.04 7.70 -7.65
C VAL A 241 7.28 6.87 -7.92
N THR A 242 7.10 5.63 -8.33
CA THR A 242 8.20 4.77 -8.77
C THR A 242 8.70 5.18 -10.15
N ARG A 243 10.03 5.29 -10.29
CA ARG A 243 10.70 5.65 -11.54
C ARG A 243 11.29 4.39 -12.16
N TYR A 244 10.46 3.70 -12.94
CA TYR A 244 10.80 2.44 -13.61
C TYR A 244 12.02 2.62 -14.53
N SER A 245 12.96 1.71 -14.47
CA SER A 245 14.27 1.74 -15.14
C SER A 245 15.25 2.82 -14.66
N LYS A 246 14.86 3.76 -13.81
CA LYS A 246 15.76 4.69 -13.12
C LYS A 246 16.27 4.11 -11.79
N GLY A 247 15.51 3.25 -11.16
CA GLY A 247 15.85 2.68 -9.86
C GLY A 247 15.64 3.66 -8.70
N THR A 248 14.64 4.53 -8.80
CA THR A 248 14.32 5.50 -7.76
C THR A 248 12.82 5.57 -7.46
N VAL A 249 12.49 6.12 -6.29
CA VAL A 249 11.14 6.60 -5.95
C VAL A 249 11.25 8.10 -5.72
N VAL A 250 10.40 8.90 -6.33
CA VAL A 250 10.34 10.33 -6.09
C VAL A 250 9.20 10.67 -5.14
N LYS A 251 9.42 11.64 -4.24
CA LYS A 251 8.39 12.28 -3.42
C LYS A 251 8.11 13.67 -3.98
N LEU A 252 6.87 13.92 -4.37
CA LEU A 252 6.39 15.19 -4.91
C LEU A 252 5.46 15.86 -3.88
N SER A 253 5.53 17.19 -3.76
CA SER A 253 4.55 17.94 -2.95
C SER A 253 3.16 17.91 -3.59
N PRO A 254 2.09 18.32 -2.86
CA PRO A 254 0.75 18.48 -3.43
C PRO A 254 0.66 19.46 -4.61
N GLN A 255 1.70 20.27 -4.83
CA GLN A 255 1.82 21.19 -5.96
C GLN A 255 2.73 20.65 -7.07
N GLY A 256 3.13 19.36 -7.01
CA GLY A 256 3.98 18.72 -8.01
C GLY A 256 5.48 19.03 -7.89
N LYS A 257 5.93 19.77 -6.86
CA LYS A 257 7.36 20.07 -6.67
C LYS A 257 8.11 18.82 -6.20
N LEU A 258 9.23 18.50 -6.82
CA LEU A 258 10.12 17.43 -6.36
C LEU A 258 10.71 17.79 -4.98
N LEU A 259 10.37 17.01 -3.98
CA LEU A 259 10.87 17.15 -2.61
C LEU A 259 12.07 16.23 -2.36
N ARG A 260 12.06 15.03 -2.95
CA ARG A 260 13.11 14.03 -2.75
C ARG A 260 13.13 13.01 -3.88
N GLU A 261 14.31 12.52 -4.20
CA GLU A 261 14.51 11.31 -4.98
C GLU A 261 15.25 10.29 -4.12
N ILE A 262 14.71 9.06 -4.05
CA ILE A 262 15.13 7.99 -3.17
C ILE A 262 15.65 6.86 -4.05
N THR A 263 16.94 6.58 -4.00
CA THR A 263 17.53 5.42 -4.70
C THR A 263 17.09 4.13 -4.01
N VAL A 264 16.66 3.15 -4.81
CA VAL A 264 16.29 1.82 -4.32
C VAL A 264 17.19 0.73 -4.92
N PRO A 265 17.46 -0.37 -4.18
CA PRO A 265 18.25 -1.48 -4.69
C PRO A 265 17.53 -2.21 -5.83
N GLY A 266 17.96 -2.00 -7.06
CA GLY A 266 17.36 -2.54 -8.29
C GLY A 266 16.91 -1.44 -9.24
N ALA A 267 16.89 -1.77 -10.55
CA ALA A 267 16.63 -0.75 -11.57
C ALA A 267 15.15 -0.52 -11.86
N LYS A 268 14.26 -1.44 -11.45
CA LYS A 268 12.86 -1.43 -11.88
C LYS A 268 11.89 -1.50 -10.70
N PRO A 269 11.82 -0.43 -9.86
CA PRO A 269 10.72 -0.31 -8.92
C PRO A 269 9.42 -0.15 -9.69
N SER A 270 8.43 -1.03 -9.45
CA SER A 270 7.18 -1.00 -10.20
C SER A 270 6.05 -0.32 -9.42
N ASN A 271 5.90 -0.57 -8.13
CA ASN A 271 4.83 0.06 -7.36
C ASN A 271 5.24 0.27 -5.89
N ILE A 272 4.43 1.01 -5.15
CA ILE A 272 4.70 1.38 -3.76
C ILE A 272 3.42 1.30 -2.92
N SER A 273 3.54 0.99 -1.63
CA SER A 273 2.48 0.99 -0.63
C SER A 273 3.04 1.38 0.73
N PHE A 274 2.19 1.76 1.67
CA PHE A 274 2.60 2.18 3.00
C PHE A 274 2.01 1.29 4.08
N GLY A 275 2.80 1.05 5.13
CA GLY A 275 2.39 0.26 6.29
C GLY A 275 3.37 0.39 7.44
N GLY A 276 3.55 -0.72 8.17
CA GLY A 276 4.29 -0.74 9.42
C GLY A 276 3.45 -0.22 10.60
N PRO A 277 3.97 -0.26 11.82
CA PRO A 277 3.18 0.02 13.03
C PRO A 277 2.69 1.47 13.12
N ASP A 278 3.33 2.39 12.43
CA ASP A 278 3.03 3.83 12.43
C ASP A 278 2.71 4.37 11.01
N GLY A 279 2.53 3.49 10.02
CA GLY A 279 2.25 3.87 8.63
C GLY A 279 3.42 4.49 7.87
N ARG A 280 4.61 4.53 8.49
CA ARG A 280 5.80 5.21 7.97
C ARG A 280 6.83 4.26 7.36
N THR A 281 6.42 3.06 6.98
CA THR A 281 7.22 2.13 6.18
C THR A 281 6.65 2.06 4.77
N ALA A 282 7.43 2.52 3.79
CA ALA A 282 7.11 2.32 2.38
C ALA A 282 7.60 0.93 1.94
N TYR A 283 6.77 0.18 1.25
CA TYR A 283 7.08 -1.10 0.62
C TYR A 283 7.05 -0.92 -0.89
N VAL A 284 8.09 -1.37 -1.57
CA VAL A 284 8.26 -1.19 -3.01
C VAL A 284 8.45 -2.54 -3.68
N THR A 285 7.70 -2.80 -4.74
CA THR A 285 7.90 -3.95 -5.62
C THR A 285 9.07 -3.69 -6.57
N GLU A 286 10.01 -4.64 -6.67
CA GLU A 286 11.19 -4.52 -7.52
C GLU A 286 11.30 -5.72 -8.47
N VAL A 287 11.18 -5.44 -9.77
CA VAL A 287 10.98 -6.44 -10.83
C VAL A 287 12.24 -7.24 -11.16
N VAL A 288 13.44 -6.62 -11.16
CA VAL A 288 14.68 -7.30 -11.61
C VAL A 288 15.02 -8.47 -10.72
N GLN A 289 14.93 -8.28 -9.41
CA GLN A 289 15.20 -9.30 -8.41
C GLN A 289 13.94 -10.06 -7.96
N GLY A 290 12.75 -9.62 -8.40
CA GLY A 290 11.48 -10.23 -7.98
C GLY A 290 11.30 -10.25 -6.47
N ARG A 291 11.34 -9.07 -5.83
CA ARG A 291 11.32 -8.94 -4.37
C ARG A 291 10.63 -7.67 -3.90
N LEU A 292 10.28 -7.66 -2.62
CA LEU A 292 9.87 -6.46 -1.92
C LEU A 292 11.09 -5.75 -1.31
N LEU A 293 11.09 -4.43 -1.43
CA LEU A 293 12.00 -3.52 -0.73
C LEU A 293 11.20 -2.75 0.32
N GLN A 294 11.91 -2.13 1.28
CA GLN A 294 11.32 -1.25 2.27
C GLN A 294 12.24 -0.09 2.63
N PHE A 295 11.65 1.02 3.04
CA PHE A 295 12.35 2.15 3.66
C PHE A 295 11.40 2.95 4.55
N ARG A 296 12.00 3.69 5.52
CA ARG A 296 11.23 4.57 6.40
C ARG A 296 11.00 5.91 5.74
N VAL A 297 9.82 6.50 5.97
CA VAL A 297 9.41 7.82 5.49
C VAL A 297 9.07 8.75 6.65
N ASP A 298 8.97 10.04 6.36
CA ASP A 298 8.70 11.11 7.32
C ASP A 298 7.21 11.26 7.70
N ARG A 299 6.28 10.76 6.86
CA ARG A 299 4.83 10.85 7.05
C ARG A 299 4.14 9.52 6.81
N PRO A 300 3.06 9.19 7.52
CA PRO A 300 2.29 7.99 7.26
C PRO A 300 1.64 8.01 5.87
N GLY A 301 1.48 6.84 5.26
CA GLY A 301 0.68 6.70 4.05
C GLY A 301 -0.81 6.88 4.32
N LEU A 302 -1.54 7.45 3.35
CA LEU A 302 -2.99 7.65 3.44
C LEU A 302 -3.74 6.32 3.55
N GLU A 303 -3.36 5.32 2.79
CA GLU A 303 -4.00 4.00 2.81
C GLU A 303 -3.87 3.30 4.17
N TRP A 304 -2.71 3.47 4.84
CA TRP A 304 -2.50 2.97 6.19
C TRP A 304 -3.44 3.68 7.19
N GLN A 305 -3.52 5.01 7.15
CA GLN A 305 -4.42 5.78 8.03
C GLN A 305 -5.87 5.32 7.84
N ARG A 306 -6.36 5.23 6.61
CA ARG A 306 -7.68 4.70 6.27
C ARG A 306 -7.87 3.25 6.75
N GLY A 307 -6.80 2.45 6.70
CA GLY A 307 -6.79 1.08 7.21
C GLY A 307 -7.05 0.98 8.71
N GLN A 308 -6.54 1.92 9.52
CA GLN A 308 -6.78 1.98 10.97
C GLN A 308 -8.24 2.32 11.31
N GLU A 309 -8.91 3.03 10.43
CA GLU A 309 -10.33 3.42 10.60
C GLU A 309 -11.31 2.34 10.11
N ARG A 310 -10.82 1.30 9.42
CA ARG A 310 -11.65 0.23 8.87
C ARG A 310 -12.29 -0.61 9.96
N LYS A 311 -13.60 -0.71 9.91
CA LYS A 311 -14.33 -1.69 10.69
C LYS A 311 -14.37 -2.99 9.89
N VAL A 312 -13.72 -4.04 10.38
CA VAL A 312 -13.80 -5.36 9.77
C VAL A 312 -15.22 -5.90 9.97
N TYR A 313 -16.04 -5.82 8.94
CA TYR A 313 -17.32 -6.52 8.89
C TYR A 313 -17.17 -7.72 7.95
N PRO A 314 -17.70 -8.91 8.31
CA PRO A 314 -17.74 -10.00 7.36
C PRO A 314 -18.55 -9.55 6.14
N LEU A 315 -18.00 -9.77 4.95
CA LEU A 315 -18.72 -9.53 3.70
C LEU A 315 -19.94 -10.46 3.70
N ALA A 316 -21.13 -9.89 3.55
CA ALA A 316 -22.30 -10.70 3.19
C ALA A 316 -22.05 -11.21 1.77
N VAL A 317 -21.57 -12.45 1.65
CA VAL A 317 -21.40 -13.10 0.34
C VAL A 317 -22.79 -13.29 -0.23
N PRO A 318 -23.17 -12.65 -1.37
CA PRO A 318 -24.40 -13.00 -2.05
C PRO A 318 -24.30 -14.47 -2.46
N ALA A 319 -25.24 -15.29 -2.04
CA ALA A 319 -25.33 -16.66 -2.52
C ALA A 319 -25.37 -16.63 -4.05
N ILE A 320 -24.38 -17.26 -4.69
CA ILE A 320 -24.37 -17.50 -6.13
C ILE A 320 -25.61 -18.32 -6.43
N LYS A 321 -26.58 -17.74 -7.18
CA LYS A 321 -27.70 -18.47 -7.77
C LYS A 321 -27.28 -19.07 -9.08
#